data_74fb815c88f3e1ab9f1d471d1c2a5db5
#
_entry.id   74fb815c88f3e1ab9f1d471d1c2a5db5
#
_cell.length_a   1.000
_cell.length_b   1.000
_cell.length_c   1.000
_cell.angle_alpha   90.00
_cell.angle_beta   90.00
_cell.angle_gamma   90.00
#
_symmetry.space_group_name_H-M   'P 1'
#
loop_
_entity.id
_entity.type
_entity.pdbx_description
1 polymer ?
#
loop_
_entity_poly.entity_id
_entity_poly.type
_entity_poly.pdbx_seq_one_letter_code
_entity_poly.pdbx_strand_id
1 'polypeptide(L)'
;MMQALLSADGAILKAFVAAYEAFTREVNLPPDKRIMVHLPPEKKRLENYRVEVRESNQHYIVDFHPKRVPGDEGKLGADTTLGRALRFYVRKQDYEVVDVRPWR
;
A
#
# COMPACT_ATOMS: atom_id res chain seq x y z
N MET A 1 24.59 -20.49 -4.05
CA MET A 1 24.77 -19.13 -3.53
C MET A 1 23.43 -18.48 -3.32
N MET A 2 23.21 -17.92 -2.15
CA MET A 2 21.96 -17.23 -1.85
C MET A 2 22.12 -15.72 -2.04
N GLN A 3 21.10 -15.12 -2.62
CA GLN A 3 21.05 -13.68 -2.90
C GLN A 3 19.93 -13.03 -2.08
N ALA A 4 20.23 -11.89 -1.47
CA ALA A 4 19.21 -11.15 -0.76
C ALA A 4 18.23 -10.52 -1.78
N LEU A 5 16.94 -10.79 -1.64
CA LEU A 5 15.90 -10.20 -2.48
C LEU A 5 15.34 -8.91 -1.87
N LEU A 6 15.50 -8.76 -0.57
CA LEU A 6 15.06 -7.58 0.15
C LEU A 6 16.03 -7.29 1.29
N SER A 7 16.41 -6.04 1.41
CA SER A 7 17.17 -5.54 2.55
C SER A 7 16.67 -4.14 2.86
N ALA A 8 16.15 -3.93 4.06
CA ALA A 8 15.56 -2.65 4.44
C ALA A 8 15.75 -2.42 5.94
N ASP A 9 15.78 -1.14 6.31
CA ASP A 9 15.79 -0.74 7.71
C ASP A 9 14.50 -1.21 8.38
N GLY A 10 14.60 -1.68 9.62
CA GLY A 10 13.43 -2.15 10.37
C GLY A 10 12.34 -1.10 10.51
N ALA A 11 12.69 0.19 10.59
CA ALA A 11 11.70 1.25 10.64
C ALA A 11 10.86 1.30 9.36
N ILE A 12 11.49 1.09 8.20
CA ILE A 12 10.80 1.05 6.91
C ILE A 12 9.84 -0.14 6.87
N LEU A 13 10.31 -1.30 7.34
CA LEU A 13 9.46 -2.51 7.40
C LEU A 13 8.29 -2.32 8.35
N LYS A 14 8.52 -1.67 9.49
CA LYS A 14 7.45 -1.37 10.45
C LYS A 14 6.38 -0.47 9.85
N ALA A 15 6.78 0.53 9.09
CA ALA A 15 5.86 1.39 8.37
C ALA A 15 5.06 0.60 7.33
N PHE A 16 5.73 -0.30 6.60
CA PHE A 16 5.06 -1.17 5.64
C PHE A 16 4.02 -2.05 6.34
N VAL A 17 4.36 -2.67 7.47
CA VAL A 17 3.42 -3.53 8.22
C VAL A 17 2.19 -2.74 8.64
N ALA A 18 2.36 -1.51 9.13
CA ALA A 18 1.23 -0.66 9.50
C ALA A 18 0.31 -0.38 8.31
N ALA A 19 0.89 -0.03 7.17
CA ALA A 19 0.13 0.20 5.93
C ALA A 19 -0.54 -1.07 5.43
N TYR A 20 0.15 -2.20 5.50
CA TYR A 20 -0.37 -3.50 5.06
C TYR A 20 -1.59 -3.92 5.89
N GLU A 21 -1.52 -3.77 7.20
CA GLU A 21 -2.66 -4.08 8.08
C GLU A 21 -3.85 -3.18 7.77
N ALA A 22 -3.61 -1.89 7.56
CA ALA A 22 -4.67 -0.97 7.16
C ALA A 22 -5.28 -1.36 5.81
N PHE A 23 -4.45 -1.79 4.87
CA PHE A 23 -4.90 -2.20 3.55
C PHE A 23 -5.71 -3.49 3.58
N THR A 24 -5.25 -4.51 4.31
CA THR A 24 -5.87 -5.84 4.29
C THR A 24 -6.98 -6.00 5.30
N ARG A 25 -6.82 -5.46 6.50
CA ARG A 25 -7.77 -5.62 7.61
C ARG A 25 -8.65 -4.41 7.83
N GLU A 26 -8.38 -3.32 7.13
CA GLU A 26 -9.12 -2.06 7.25
C GLU A 26 -9.16 -1.55 8.69
N VAL A 27 -8.06 -1.76 9.42
CA VAL A 27 -7.93 -1.31 10.82
C VAL A 27 -7.00 -0.10 10.90
N ASN A 28 -7.15 0.68 11.96
CA ASN A 28 -6.32 1.86 12.24
C ASN A 28 -6.36 2.89 11.11
N LEU A 29 -7.49 2.96 10.42
CA LEU A 29 -7.72 3.95 9.37
C LEU A 29 -8.54 5.12 9.91
N PRO A 30 -8.28 6.35 9.43
CA PRO A 30 -9.20 7.45 9.67
C PRO A 30 -10.60 7.05 9.18
N PRO A 31 -11.67 7.34 9.95
CA PRO A 31 -13.02 6.87 9.60
C PRO A 31 -13.48 7.24 8.19
N ASP A 32 -13.08 8.42 7.71
CA ASP A 32 -13.45 8.90 6.37
C ASP A 32 -12.65 8.22 5.25
N LYS A 33 -11.61 7.44 5.58
CA LYS A 33 -10.75 6.78 4.60
C LYS A 33 -11.04 5.29 4.42
N ARG A 34 -11.86 4.71 5.28
CA ARG A 34 -12.13 3.27 5.24
C ARG A 34 -12.73 2.82 3.91
N ILE A 35 -13.59 3.63 3.34
CA ILE A 35 -14.24 3.30 2.07
C ILE A 35 -13.24 3.20 0.91
N MET A 36 -12.12 3.92 0.99
CA MET A 36 -11.11 3.91 -0.07
C MET A 36 -10.38 2.57 -0.17
N VAL A 37 -10.25 1.86 0.96
CA VAL A 37 -9.53 0.58 1.00
C VAL A 37 -10.46 -0.62 1.00
N HIS A 38 -11.75 -0.38 0.89
CA HIS A 38 -12.73 -1.47 0.88
C HIS A 38 -12.74 -2.16 -0.48
N LEU A 39 -12.03 -3.29 -0.55
CA LEU A 39 -11.91 -4.10 -1.75
C LEU A 39 -12.27 -5.55 -1.43
N PRO A 40 -12.75 -6.31 -2.43
CA PRO A 40 -12.94 -7.74 -2.22
C PRO A 40 -11.60 -8.43 -1.91
N PRO A 41 -11.62 -9.53 -1.12
CA PRO A 41 -10.38 -10.18 -0.69
C PRO A 41 -9.42 -10.55 -1.81
N GLU A 42 -9.93 -10.96 -2.98
CA GLU A 42 -9.09 -11.32 -4.13
C GLU A 42 -8.29 -10.13 -4.67
N LYS A 43 -8.71 -8.90 -4.37
CA LYS A 43 -8.00 -7.69 -4.78
C LYS A 43 -7.06 -7.15 -3.70
N LYS A 44 -6.94 -7.87 -2.58
CA LYS A 44 -6.04 -7.50 -1.47
C LYS A 44 -4.86 -8.44 -1.32
N ARG A 45 -4.60 -9.30 -2.31
CA ARG A 45 -3.47 -10.23 -2.27
C ARG A 45 -2.17 -9.48 -2.50
N LEU A 46 -1.29 -9.52 -1.52
CA LEU A 46 -0.02 -8.79 -1.56
C LEU A 46 0.84 -9.18 -2.78
N GLU A 47 0.83 -10.45 -3.14
CA GLU A 47 1.61 -10.94 -4.29
C GLU A 47 1.18 -10.32 -5.63
N ASN A 48 0.01 -9.70 -5.68
CA ASN A 48 -0.47 -9.01 -6.88
C ASN A 48 -0.07 -7.54 -6.92
N TYR A 49 0.78 -7.11 -5.99
CA TYR A 49 1.17 -5.71 -5.88
C TYR A 49 2.69 -5.56 -5.88
N ARG A 50 3.15 -4.44 -6.41
CA ARG A 50 4.49 -3.95 -6.15
C ARG A 50 4.37 -2.86 -5.11
N VAL A 51 5.24 -2.90 -4.10
CA VAL A 51 5.19 -1.95 -2.99
C VAL A 51 6.43 -1.08 -3.00
N GLU A 52 6.23 0.22 -2.87
CA GLU A 52 7.30 1.19 -2.71
C GLU A 52 7.12 1.92 -1.40
N VAL A 53 8.23 2.15 -0.69
CA VAL A 53 8.22 2.95 0.53
C VAL A 53 9.15 4.13 0.32
N ARG A 54 8.63 5.33 0.53
CA ARG A 54 9.38 6.58 0.50
C ARG A 54 9.23 7.26 1.84
N GLU A 55 10.01 8.31 2.07
CA GLU A 55 9.86 9.06 3.30
C GLU A 55 9.91 10.55 3.07
N SER A 56 9.15 11.27 3.88
CA SER A 56 9.25 12.70 4.07
C SER A 56 9.77 12.96 5.48
N ASN A 57 9.83 14.22 5.90
CA ASN A 57 10.33 14.55 7.24
C ASN A 57 9.52 13.89 8.36
N GLN A 58 8.19 13.75 8.18
CA GLN A 58 7.29 13.30 9.24
C GLN A 58 6.56 12.00 8.92
N HIS A 59 6.63 11.51 7.69
CA HIS A 59 5.87 10.34 7.26
C HIS A 59 6.72 9.37 6.48
N TYR A 60 6.36 8.08 6.58
CA TYR A 60 6.66 7.11 5.56
C TYR A 60 5.47 7.06 4.62
N ILE A 61 5.74 6.98 3.33
CA ILE A 61 4.71 6.94 2.29
C ILE A 61 4.80 5.58 1.63
N VAL A 62 3.76 4.77 1.81
CA VAL A 62 3.73 3.39 1.32
C VAL A 62 2.75 3.32 0.15
N ASP A 63 3.27 3.01 -1.03
CA ASP A 63 2.49 2.91 -2.26
C ASP A 63 2.29 1.44 -2.64
N PHE A 64 1.02 1.05 -2.81
CA PHE A 64 0.66 -0.26 -3.33
C PHE A 64 0.26 -0.09 -4.79
N HIS A 65 1.04 -0.68 -5.71
CA HIS A 65 0.79 -0.62 -7.14
C HIS A 65 0.35 -2.00 -7.63
N PRO A 66 -0.93 -2.18 -8.00
CA PRO A 66 -1.37 -3.48 -8.50
C PRO A 66 -0.71 -3.78 -9.83
N LYS A 67 -0.34 -5.05 -10.02
CA LYS A 67 0.20 -5.51 -11.28
C LYS A 67 -0.90 -5.50 -12.34
N ARG A 68 -0.49 -5.38 -13.61
CA ARG A 68 -1.42 -5.40 -14.72
C ARG A 68 -1.39 -6.74 -15.41
N VAL A 69 -2.55 -7.17 -15.88
CA VAL A 69 -2.70 -8.40 -16.66
C VAL A 69 -3.15 -8.03 -18.08
N PRO A 70 -3.09 -8.96 -19.06
CA PRO A 70 -3.66 -8.71 -20.39
C PRO A 70 -5.11 -8.27 -20.25
N GLY A 71 -5.47 -7.19 -20.94
CA GLY A 71 -6.78 -6.56 -20.82
C GLY A 71 -6.76 -5.26 -20.03
N ASP A 72 -5.70 -4.98 -19.28
CA ASP A 72 -5.57 -3.73 -18.51
C ASP A 72 -4.90 -2.62 -19.31
N GLU A 73 -4.43 -2.87 -20.51
CA GLU A 73 -3.59 -1.93 -21.27
C GLU A 73 -4.26 -0.59 -21.54
N GLY A 74 -5.57 -0.57 -21.71
CA GLY A 74 -6.31 0.65 -21.96
C GLY A 74 -6.84 1.34 -20.72
N LYS A 75 -6.62 0.78 -19.54
CA LYS A 75 -7.14 1.33 -18.29
C LYS A 75 -6.25 2.45 -17.78
N LEU A 76 -6.87 3.54 -17.38
CA LEU A 76 -6.20 4.68 -16.76
C LEU A 76 -6.60 4.77 -15.31
N GLY A 77 -5.69 5.33 -14.48
CA GLY A 77 -5.96 5.56 -13.08
C GLY A 77 -5.54 4.41 -12.19
N ALA A 78 -6.16 4.33 -11.01
CA ALA A 78 -5.70 3.50 -9.90
C ALA A 78 -6.13 2.04 -9.97
N ASP A 79 -7.14 1.71 -10.78
CA ASP A 79 -7.73 0.37 -10.79
C ASP A 79 -7.16 -0.52 -11.89
N THR A 80 -6.88 -1.78 -11.54
CA THR A 80 -6.56 -2.84 -12.48
C THR A 80 -7.41 -4.07 -12.15
N THR A 81 -7.33 -5.10 -12.99
CA THR A 81 -8.02 -6.36 -12.72
C THR A 81 -7.62 -6.98 -11.37
N LEU A 82 -6.34 -6.84 -10.99
CA LEU A 82 -5.81 -7.47 -9.77
C LEU A 82 -5.97 -6.64 -8.51
N GLY A 83 -6.24 -5.34 -8.62
CA GLY A 83 -6.35 -4.52 -7.44
C GLY A 83 -6.50 -3.03 -7.72
N ARG A 84 -6.18 -2.24 -6.72
CA ARG A 84 -6.30 -0.79 -6.76
C ARG A 84 -5.04 -0.13 -6.19
N ALA A 85 -4.53 0.89 -6.87
CA ALA A 85 -3.36 1.63 -6.42
C ALA A 85 -3.75 2.58 -5.29
N LEU A 86 -3.10 2.42 -4.15
CA LEU A 86 -3.36 3.23 -2.95
C LEU A 86 -2.05 3.69 -2.34
N ARG A 87 -2.07 4.89 -1.80
CA ARG A 87 -0.96 5.49 -1.08
C ARG A 87 -1.35 5.69 0.38
N PHE A 88 -0.53 5.15 1.30
CA PHE A 88 -0.73 5.26 2.73
C PHE A 88 0.32 6.19 3.33
N TYR A 89 -0.13 7.13 4.18
CA TYR A 89 0.76 8.00 4.93
C TYR A 89 0.85 7.50 6.35
N VAL A 90 2.05 7.05 6.74
CA VAL A 90 2.32 6.47 8.06
C VAL A 90 3.19 7.46 8.83
N ARG A 91 2.70 7.94 9.97
CA ARG A 91 3.42 8.92 10.77
C ARG A 91 4.64 8.29 11.43
N LYS A 92 5.80 8.95 11.32
CA LYS A 92 7.06 8.42 11.86
C LYS A 92 7.05 8.32 13.37
N GLN A 93 6.38 9.22 14.03
CA GLN A 93 6.37 9.32 15.49
C GLN A 93 5.82 8.05 16.15
N ASP A 94 4.76 7.48 15.61
CA ASP A 94 4.02 6.37 16.24
C ASP A 94 3.59 5.27 15.26
N TYR A 95 3.99 5.37 13.99
CA TYR A 95 3.62 4.42 12.93
C TYR A 95 2.11 4.32 12.74
N GLU A 96 1.38 5.40 13.02
CA GLU A 96 -0.05 5.47 12.79
C GLU A 96 -0.34 5.85 11.34
N VAL A 97 -1.28 5.17 10.71
CA VAL A 97 -1.76 5.53 9.37
C VAL A 97 -2.68 6.74 9.51
N VAL A 98 -2.25 7.88 8.98
CA VAL A 98 -2.98 9.15 9.14
C VAL A 98 -3.74 9.57 7.91
N ASP A 99 -3.43 8.99 6.75
CA ASP A 99 -4.15 9.29 5.51
C ASP A 99 -3.99 8.15 4.52
N VAL A 100 -4.96 8.02 3.62
CA VAL A 100 -4.93 7.09 2.50
C VAL A 100 -5.48 7.82 1.28
N ARG A 101 -4.80 7.69 0.14
CA ARG A 101 -5.22 8.35 -1.09
C ARG A 101 -5.11 7.39 -2.27
N PRO A 102 -6.03 7.49 -3.26
CA PRO A 102 -5.84 6.79 -4.52
C PRO A 102 -4.57 7.32 -5.21
N TRP A 103 -3.78 6.41 -5.76
CA TRP A 103 -2.60 6.76 -6.53
C TRP A 103 -2.99 6.91 -8.00
N ARG A 104 -2.60 7.98 -8.61
CA ARG A 104 -2.90 8.21 -10.02
C ARG A 104 -1.65 8.40 -10.85
#